data_be2885562b01df870894556909cac0c4
#
_entry.id   be2885562b01df870894556909cac0c4
#
_cell.length_a   1.000
_cell.length_b   1.000
_cell.length_c   1.000
_cell.angle_alpha   90.00
_cell.angle_beta   90.00
_cell.angle_gamma   90.00
#
_symmetry.space_group_name_H-M   'P 1'
#
loop_
_entity.id
_entity.type
_entity.pdbx_description
1 polymer ?
#
loop_
_entity_poly.entity_id
_entity_poly.type
_entity_poly.pdbx_seq_one_letter_code
_entity_poly.pdbx_strand_id
1 'polypeptide(L)'
;MTNEEILAQFGPREAMEYDVVVVGGGPGGLATAIRIKQLSAEKGQDVSVVVLEKGSEPGAHILSGAIMDPQALTELFPDWKERGAPLNQPVTDDAYIFLSETSGTRVPNPLLPPFAHNHGNYIVSLGAVTKWLGEQAEALGVEIYPGFAAAETLFSAALEDVVGLLLHALWFLGHGCHALSTMTE
;
A
#
# COMPACT_ATOMS: atom_id res chain seq x y z
N MET A 1 -29.93 -6.31 14.44
CA MET A 1 -29.38 -7.60 14.91
C MET A 1 -28.50 -7.30 16.12
N THR A 2 -28.70 -7.99 17.20
CA THR A 2 -27.82 -7.92 18.38
C THR A 2 -26.55 -8.76 18.14
N ASN A 3 -25.50 -8.54 18.94
CA ASN A 3 -24.30 -9.40 18.85
C ASN A 3 -24.61 -10.89 19.05
N GLU A 4 -25.57 -11.20 19.93
CA GLU A 4 -26.02 -12.56 20.19
C GLU A 4 -26.72 -13.20 18.97
N GLU A 5 -27.55 -12.44 18.27
CA GLU A 5 -28.22 -12.88 17.03
C GLU A 5 -27.19 -13.11 15.91
N ILE A 6 -26.17 -12.24 15.81
CA ILE A 6 -25.08 -12.39 14.83
C ILE A 6 -24.25 -13.66 15.12
N LEU A 7 -23.87 -13.86 16.38
CA LEU A 7 -23.10 -15.05 16.79
C LEU A 7 -23.90 -16.34 16.62
N ALA A 8 -25.23 -16.30 16.89
CA ALA A 8 -26.10 -17.45 16.69
C ALA A 8 -26.27 -17.82 15.20
N GLN A 9 -26.26 -16.81 14.31
CA GLN A 9 -26.46 -17.00 12.88
C GLN A 9 -25.17 -17.37 12.13
N PHE A 10 -24.03 -16.77 12.51
CA PHE A 10 -22.76 -16.85 11.77
C PHE A 10 -21.64 -17.58 12.52
N GLY A 11 -21.89 -17.98 13.77
CA GLY A 11 -20.88 -18.62 14.61
C GLY A 11 -19.89 -17.63 15.25
N PRO A 12 -18.87 -18.15 15.95
CA PRO A 12 -17.81 -17.32 16.54
C PRO A 12 -17.00 -16.64 15.44
N ARG A 13 -16.48 -15.46 15.75
CA ARG A 13 -15.56 -14.74 14.85
C ARG A 13 -14.27 -15.53 14.71
N GLU A 14 -13.78 -15.61 13.48
CA GLU A 14 -12.42 -16.10 13.24
C GLU A 14 -11.41 -15.03 13.60
N ALA A 15 -10.32 -15.44 14.25
CA ALA A 15 -9.20 -14.58 14.63
C ALA A 15 -7.92 -15.13 14.02
N MET A 16 -7.06 -14.23 13.55
CA MET A 16 -5.74 -14.54 13.04
C MET A 16 -4.74 -13.65 13.79
N GLU A 17 -3.62 -14.21 14.20
CA GLU A 17 -2.59 -13.50 14.96
C GLU A 17 -1.42 -13.13 14.04
N TYR A 18 -0.99 -11.89 14.13
CA TYR A 18 0.18 -11.35 13.43
C TYR A 18 0.95 -10.41 14.33
N ASP A 19 2.27 -10.40 14.21
CA ASP A 19 3.11 -9.44 14.93
C ASP A 19 2.90 -8.01 14.42
N VAL A 20 2.64 -7.86 13.12
CA VAL A 20 2.43 -6.55 12.49
C VAL A 20 1.29 -6.59 11.49
N VAL A 21 0.35 -5.67 11.66
CA VAL A 21 -0.75 -5.43 10.71
C VAL A 21 -0.55 -4.07 10.06
N VAL A 22 -0.42 -4.06 8.73
CA VAL A 22 -0.32 -2.84 7.93
C VAL A 22 -1.66 -2.58 7.25
N VAL A 23 -2.24 -1.43 7.47
CA VAL A 23 -3.52 -1.03 6.87
C VAL A 23 -3.28 -0.20 5.63
N GLY A 24 -3.64 -0.76 4.48
CA GLY A 24 -3.51 -0.17 3.15
C GLY A 24 -2.35 -0.74 2.33
N GLY A 25 -2.69 -1.42 1.23
CA GLY A 25 -1.75 -1.98 0.23
C GLY A 25 -1.25 -0.96 -0.79
N GLY A 26 -1.15 0.32 -0.42
CA GLY A 26 -0.52 1.35 -1.24
C GLY A 26 1.01 1.31 -1.17
N PRO A 27 1.72 2.17 -1.93
CA PRO A 27 3.18 2.17 -1.98
C PRO A 27 3.84 2.31 -0.61
N GLY A 28 3.29 3.17 0.28
CA GLY A 28 3.82 3.38 1.63
C GLY A 28 3.63 2.17 2.53
N GLY A 29 2.44 1.55 2.52
CA GLY A 29 2.16 0.36 3.32
C GLY A 29 3.01 -0.84 2.88
N LEU A 30 3.09 -1.09 1.56
CA LEU A 30 3.91 -2.16 1.02
C LEU A 30 5.40 -1.94 1.28
N ALA A 31 5.91 -0.71 1.10
CA ALA A 31 7.30 -0.39 1.44
C ALA A 31 7.60 -0.62 2.93
N THR A 32 6.65 -0.29 3.80
CA THR A 32 6.77 -0.55 5.25
C THR A 32 6.84 -2.05 5.53
N ALA A 33 5.92 -2.84 4.98
CA ALA A 33 5.89 -4.29 5.17
C ALA A 33 7.17 -4.96 4.64
N ILE A 34 7.63 -4.58 3.44
CA ILE A 34 8.88 -5.03 2.85
C ILE A 34 10.06 -4.73 3.77
N ARG A 35 10.16 -3.48 4.25
CA ARG A 35 11.29 -3.08 5.10
C ARG A 35 11.30 -3.81 6.45
N ILE A 36 10.14 -4.07 7.03
CA ILE A 36 10.02 -4.88 8.24
C ILE A 36 10.57 -6.29 7.99
N LYS A 37 10.17 -6.95 6.91
CA LYS A 37 10.66 -8.31 6.57
C LYS A 37 12.16 -8.32 6.29
N GLN A 38 12.69 -7.31 5.59
CA GLN A 38 14.14 -7.17 5.36
C GLN A 38 14.90 -7.07 6.69
N LEU A 39 14.46 -6.15 7.58
CA LEU A 39 15.10 -5.96 8.89
C LEU A 39 14.96 -7.18 9.79
N SER A 40 13.84 -7.88 9.72
CA SER A 40 13.60 -9.14 10.43
C SER A 40 14.62 -10.19 10.00
N ALA A 41 14.81 -10.37 8.70
CA ALA A 41 15.81 -11.29 8.14
C ALA A 41 17.25 -10.89 8.54
N GLU A 42 17.60 -9.60 8.47
CA GLU A 42 18.92 -9.07 8.88
C GLU A 42 19.22 -9.39 10.37
N LYS A 43 18.19 -9.39 11.23
CA LYS A 43 18.31 -9.66 12.67
C LYS A 43 18.12 -11.12 13.05
N GLY A 44 17.81 -11.99 12.08
CA GLY A 44 17.50 -13.40 12.34
C GLY A 44 16.23 -13.59 13.17
N GLN A 45 15.26 -12.67 13.05
CA GLN A 45 13.95 -12.73 13.71
C GLN A 45 12.91 -13.20 12.68
N ASP A 46 11.91 -13.95 13.14
CA ASP A 46 10.75 -14.27 12.33
C ASP A 46 9.59 -13.38 12.81
N VAL A 47 9.21 -12.44 11.97
CA VAL A 47 8.11 -11.50 12.22
C VAL A 47 7.02 -11.74 11.18
N SER A 48 5.84 -12.11 11.65
CA SER A 48 4.66 -12.25 10.82
C SER A 48 4.08 -10.88 10.45
N VAL A 49 3.88 -10.63 9.15
CA VAL A 49 3.39 -9.34 8.65
C VAL A 49 2.23 -9.56 7.71
N VAL A 50 1.12 -8.89 7.97
CA VAL A 50 -0.05 -8.87 7.08
C VAL A 50 -0.34 -7.46 6.61
N VAL A 51 -0.72 -7.34 5.35
CA VAL A 51 -1.21 -6.09 4.74
C VAL A 51 -2.68 -6.25 4.38
N LEU A 52 -3.51 -5.36 4.90
CA LEU A 52 -4.95 -5.31 4.61
C LEU A 52 -5.20 -4.28 3.52
N GLU A 53 -5.80 -4.69 2.41
CA GLU A 53 -6.14 -3.81 1.30
C GLU A 53 -7.64 -3.87 1.00
N LYS A 54 -8.32 -2.72 1.00
CA LYS A 54 -9.75 -2.65 0.70
C LYS A 54 -10.07 -2.89 -0.77
N GLY A 55 -9.13 -2.60 -1.66
CA GLY A 55 -9.26 -2.84 -3.10
C GLY A 55 -9.17 -4.32 -3.44
N SER A 56 -9.51 -4.67 -4.66
CA SER A 56 -9.43 -6.04 -5.18
C SER A 56 -8.00 -6.55 -5.35
N GLU A 57 -7.03 -5.64 -5.42
CA GLU A 57 -5.59 -5.92 -5.48
C GLU A 57 -4.81 -4.64 -5.07
N PRO A 58 -3.54 -4.75 -4.67
CA PRO A 58 -2.68 -3.60 -4.47
C PRO A 58 -2.61 -2.71 -5.72
N GLY A 59 -2.85 -1.40 -5.54
CA GLY A 59 -2.83 -0.45 -6.65
C GLY A 59 -4.15 -0.27 -7.41
N ALA A 60 -5.19 -1.08 -7.14
CA ALA A 60 -6.48 -1.01 -7.87
C ALA A 60 -7.15 0.37 -7.84
N HIS A 61 -6.99 1.12 -6.75
CA HIS A 61 -7.58 2.45 -6.58
C HIS A 61 -6.61 3.61 -6.87
N ILE A 62 -5.41 3.30 -7.36
CA ILE A 62 -4.39 4.31 -7.63
C ILE A 62 -4.53 4.81 -9.06
N LEU A 63 -4.62 6.13 -9.21
CA LEU A 63 -4.60 6.76 -10.53
C LEU A 63 -3.23 6.54 -11.18
N SER A 64 -3.25 6.23 -12.47
CA SER A 64 -2.05 6.08 -13.29
C SER A 64 -1.52 7.43 -13.76
N GLY A 65 -0.24 7.48 -14.15
CA GLY A 65 0.40 8.66 -14.73
C GLY A 65 1.02 9.57 -13.66
N ALA A 66 2.05 9.10 -13.00
CA ALA A 66 2.86 9.86 -12.07
C ALA A 66 4.29 10.06 -12.61
N ILE A 67 4.95 11.12 -12.15
CA ILE A 67 6.41 11.25 -12.23
C ILE A 67 6.94 10.81 -10.87
N MET A 68 7.83 9.83 -10.89
CA MET A 68 8.37 9.20 -9.68
C MET A 68 9.87 9.42 -9.61
N ASP A 69 10.34 9.94 -8.46
CA ASP A 69 11.73 9.89 -8.08
C ASP A 69 12.05 8.46 -7.63
N PRO A 70 13.03 7.78 -8.24
CA PRO A 70 13.36 6.41 -7.91
C PRO A 70 14.16 6.25 -6.61
N GLN A 71 14.47 7.33 -5.90
CA GLN A 71 15.34 7.29 -4.72
C GLN A 71 14.82 6.32 -3.66
N ALA A 72 13.55 6.47 -3.25
CA ALA A 72 12.96 5.59 -2.23
C ALA A 72 12.94 4.13 -2.66
N LEU A 73 12.69 3.87 -3.95
CA LEU A 73 12.74 2.52 -4.50
C LEU A 73 14.16 1.96 -4.51
N THR A 74 15.16 2.79 -4.82
CA THR A 74 16.57 2.41 -4.80
C THR A 74 17.06 2.11 -3.37
N GLU A 75 16.57 2.84 -2.38
CA GLU A 75 16.86 2.57 -0.97
C GLU A 75 16.22 1.25 -0.50
N LEU A 76 15.02 0.93 -0.98
CA LEU A 76 14.30 -0.30 -0.63
C LEU A 76 14.87 -1.52 -1.36
N PHE A 77 15.14 -1.38 -2.65
CA PHE A 77 15.69 -2.40 -3.55
C PHE A 77 16.76 -1.78 -4.45
N PRO A 78 18.06 -1.83 -4.08
CA PRO A 78 19.14 -1.32 -4.93
C PRO A 78 19.17 -1.96 -6.31
N ASP A 79 18.67 -3.18 -6.44
CA ASP A 79 18.59 -4.02 -7.65
C ASP A 79 17.20 -3.98 -8.32
N TRP A 80 16.42 -2.90 -8.12
CA TRP A 80 15.06 -2.81 -8.64
C TRP A 80 14.94 -2.95 -10.16
N LYS A 81 15.99 -2.54 -10.91
CA LYS A 81 16.02 -2.67 -12.37
C LYS A 81 16.10 -4.12 -12.79
N GLU A 82 16.99 -4.88 -12.16
CA GLU A 82 17.20 -6.31 -12.39
C GLU A 82 15.98 -7.13 -11.96
N ARG A 83 15.26 -6.66 -10.94
CA ARG A 83 13.98 -7.24 -10.49
C ARG A 83 12.81 -6.91 -11.41
N GLY A 84 13.01 -6.09 -12.44
CA GLY A 84 11.98 -5.77 -13.40
C GLY A 84 10.90 -4.79 -12.87
N ALA A 85 11.28 -3.88 -11.99
CA ALA A 85 10.37 -2.80 -11.58
C ALA A 85 9.88 -2.01 -12.80
N PRO A 86 8.58 -1.64 -12.88
CA PRO A 86 7.98 -1.08 -14.08
C PRO A 86 8.28 0.43 -14.27
N LEU A 87 9.56 0.82 -14.12
CA LEU A 87 10.08 2.16 -14.35
C LEU A 87 10.81 2.19 -15.71
N ASN A 88 10.05 2.12 -16.79
CA ASN A 88 10.60 1.94 -18.14
C ASN A 88 10.81 3.23 -18.91
N GLN A 89 10.18 4.34 -18.48
CA GLN A 89 10.20 5.61 -19.21
C GLN A 89 10.88 6.70 -18.39
N PRO A 90 12.19 6.96 -18.59
CA PRO A 90 12.85 8.09 -17.95
C PRO A 90 12.30 9.42 -18.47
N VAL A 91 12.29 10.44 -17.63
CA VAL A 91 11.99 11.81 -18.05
C VAL A 91 13.17 12.35 -18.84
N THR A 92 12.93 12.68 -20.11
CA THR A 92 13.95 13.22 -21.03
C THR A 92 13.86 14.74 -21.21
N ASP A 93 12.65 15.30 -21.08
CA ASP A 93 12.41 16.75 -21.12
C ASP A 93 11.19 17.09 -20.26
N ASP A 94 11.20 18.27 -19.66
CA ASP A 94 10.06 18.84 -18.97
C ASP A 94 9.86 20.31 -19.38
N ALA A 95 8.64 20.78 -19.27
CA ALA A 95 8.30 22.14 -19.62
C ALA A 95 7.18 22.69 -18.74
N TYR A 96 7.42 23.88 -18.21
CA TYR A 96 6.39 24.70 -17.60
C TYR A 96 5.80 25.67 -18.63
N ILE A 97 4.50 25.63 -18.81
CA ILE A 97 3.80 26.45 -19.80
C ILE A 97 2.69 27.22 -19.09
N PHE A 98 2.75 28.55 -19.13
CA PHE A 98 1.63 29.39 -18.77
C PHE A 98 0.64 29.43 -19.94
N LEU A 99 -0.60 29.01 -19.68
CA LEU A 99 -1.66 29.00 -20.65
C LEU A 99 -2.50 30.27 -20.52
N SER A 100 -2.84 30.89 -21.66
CA SER A 100 -3.91 31.86 -21.79
C SER A 100 -5.06 31.25 -22.59
N GLU A 101 -6.15 32.02 -22.84
CA GLU A 101 -7.28 31.53 -23.62
C GLU A 101 -6.91 31.09 -25.04
N THR A 102 -5.90 31.71 -25.65
CA THR A 102 -5.53 31.50 -27.05
C THR A 102 -4.05 31.15 -27.26
N SER A 103 -3.22 31.14 -26.23
CA SER A 103 -1.78 30.94 -26.38
C SER A 103 -1.15 30.27 -25.15
N GLY A 104 0.06 29.73 -25.33
CA GLY A 104 0.90 29.21 -24.21
C GLY A 104 2.31 29.80 -24.26
N THR A 105 2.84 30.21 -23.14
CA THR A 105 4.21 30.73 -23.02
C THR A 105 5.04 29.79 -22.17
N ARG A 106 6.09 29.20 -22.76
CA ARG A 106 7.03 28.33 -22.03
C ARG A 106 7.94 29.18 -21.13
N VAL A 107 8.04 28.79 -19.86
CA VAL A 107 9.00 29.35 -18.92
C VAL A 107 10.37 28.74 -19.21
N PRO A 108 11.43 29.53 -19.39
CA PRO A 108 12.78 29.00 -19.53
C PRO A 108 13.21 28.17 -18.31
N ASN A 109 13.71 26.96 -18.53
CA ASN A 109 14.09 26.03 -17.45
C ASN A 109 15.02 26.66 -16.38
N PRO A 110 16.02 27.52 -16.72
CA PRO A 110 16.87 28.15 -15.72
C PRO A 110 16.16 29.05 -14.70
N LEU A 111 14.92 29.47 -15.00
CA LEU A 111 14.09 30.29 -14.11
C LEU A 111 13.21 29.45 -13.18
N LEU A 112 13.19 28.14 -13.39
CA LEU A 112 12.40 27.22 -12.57
C LEU A 112 13.16 26.86 -11.29
N PRO A 113 12.46 26.71 -10.15
CA PRO A 113 13.09 26.26 -8.92
C PRO A 113 13.52 24.78 -9.04
N PRO A 114 14.51 24.33 -8.23
CA PRO A 114 15.07 22.97 -8.34
C PRO A 114 14.03 21.84 -8.26
N PHE A 115 12.99 22.00 -7.45
CA PHE A 115 11.92 21.00 -7.31
C PHE A 115 11.02 20.86 -8.55
N ALA A 116 11.11 21.77 -9.50
CA ALA A 116 10.36 21.73 -10.75
C ALA A 116 11.11 20.98 -11.88
N HIS A 117 12.30 20.48 -11.60
CA HIS A 117 13.09 19.71 -12.54
C HIS A 117 12.92 18.21 -12.26
N ASN A 118 12.57 17.47 -13.31
CA ASN A 118 12.30 16.02 -13.21
C ASN A 118 13.40 15.16 -13.88
N HIS A 119 14.56 15.75 -14.15
CA HIS A 119 15.67 14.99 -14.72
C HIS A 119 16.13 13.89 -13.76
N GLY A 120 16.18 12.63 -14.25
CA GLY A 120 16.49 11.46 -13.44
C GLY A 120 15.27 10.74 -12.85
N ASN A 121 14.09 11.36 -12.95
CA ASN A 121 12.82 10.75 -12.57
C ASN A 121 12.24 9.90 -13.71
N TYR A 122 11.20 9.14 -13.41
CA TYR A 122 10.52 8.24 -14.34
C TYR A 122 9.03 8.57 -14.46
N ILE A 123 8.52 8.48 -15.68
CA ILE A 123 7.08 8.50 -15.94
C ILE A 123 6.58 7.08 -15.71
N VAL A 124 5.66 6.90 -14.75
CA VAL A 124 5.20 5.59 -14.31
C VAL A 124 3.69 5.48 -14.23
N SER A 125 3.18 4.27 -14.34
CA SER A 125 1.89 3.90 -13.78
C SER A 125 2.10 3.55 -12.32
N LEU A 126 1.68 4.42 -11.41
CA LEU A 126 1.86 4.18 -9.97
C LEU A 126 1.08 2.94 -9.50
N GLY A 127 -0.05 2.62 -10.14
CA GLY A 127 -0.77 1.36 -9.92
C GLY A 127 0.09 0.13 -10.27
N ALA A 128 0.79 0.17 -11.43
CA ALA A 128 1.68 -0.92 -11.81
C ALA A 128 2.89 -1.07 -10.86
N VAL A 129 3.47 0.05 -10.41
CA VAL A 129 4.54 0.04 -9.40
C VAL A 129 4.04 -0.55 -8.09
N THR A 130 2.84 -0.19 -7.66
CA THR A 130 2.24 -0.70 -6.42
C THR A 130 1.96 -2.20 -6.50
N LYS A 131 1.44 -2.67 -7.63
CA LYS A 131 1.24 -4.10 -7.87
C LYS A 131 2.55 -4.86 -7.79
N TRP A 132 3.58 -4.37 -8.47
CA TRP A 132 4.92 -4.94 -8.41
C TRP A 132 5.49 -4.97 -6.98
N LEU A 133 5.28 -3.90 -6.19
CA LEU A 133 5.67 -3.89 -4.78
C LEU A 133 4.92 -4.96 -3.97
N GLY A 134 3.65 -5.20 -4.27
CA GLY A 134 2.87 -6.30 -3.69
C GLY A 134 3.52 -7.66 -3.96
N GLU A 135 3.90 -7.93 -5.21
CA GLU A 135 4.59 -9.15 -5.59
C GLU A 135 5.94 -9.32 -4.86
N GLN A 136 6.69 -8.20 -4.67
CA GLN A 136 7.94 -8.24 -3.90
C GLN A 136 7.69 -8.50 -2.40
N ALA A 137 6.61 -7.94 -1.84
CA ALA A 137 6.23 -8.16 -0.45
C ALA A 137 5.85 -9.63 -0.21
N GLU A 138 5.02 -10.22 -1.07
CA GLU A 138 4.65 -11.64 -1.00
C GLU A 138 5.88 -12.55 -1.13
N ALA A 139 6.82 -12.22 -2.01
CA ALA A 139 8.08 -12.96 -2.17
C ALA A 139 8.96 -12.94 -0.90
N LEU A 140 8.80 -11.94 -0.02
CA LEU A 140 9.44 -11.85 1.28
C LEU A 140 8.62 -12.50 2.42
N GLY A 141 7.46 -13.10 2.11
CA GLY A 141 6.59 -13.73 3.10
C GLY A 141 5.68 -12.74 3.84
N VAL A 142 5.32 -11.63 3.21
CA VAL A 142 4.21 -10.78 3.68
C VAL A 142 2.90 -11.39 3.16
N GLU A 143 1.92 -11.52 4.02
CA GLU A 143 0.57 -11.89 3.61
C GLU A 143 -0.22 -10.65 3.20
N ILE A 144 -0.88 -10.70 2.05
CA ILE A 144 -1.71 -9.59 1.55
C ILE A 144 -3.15 -10.07 1.45
N TYR A 145 -4.06 -9.37 2.13
CA TYR A 145 -5.50 -9.65 2.10
C TYR A 145 -6.25 -8.55 1.33
N PRO A 146 -6.44 -8.73 0.01
CA PRO A 146 -7.26 -7.81 -0.78
C PRO A 146 -8.76 -8.03 -0.50
N GLY A 147 -9.54 -6.96 -0.63
CA GLY A 147 -10.98 -6.97 -0.35
C GLY A 147 -11.33 -6.81 1.14
N PHE A 148 -10.35 -6.62 2.02
CA PHE A 148 -10.56 -6.45 3.45
C PHE A 148 -10.33 -4.98 3.85
N ALA A 149 -11.39 -4.32 4.28
CA ALA A 149 -11.32 -2.97 4.82
C ALA A 149 -11.20 -3.01 6.35
N ALA A 150 -10.19 -2.34 6.88
CA ALA A 150 -10.10 -2.11 8.31
C ALA A 150 -11.24 -1.17 8.73
N ALA A 151 -12.05 -1.58 9.70
CA ALA A 151 -13.22 -0.84 10.14
C ALA A 151 -12.99 -0.15 11.49
N GLU A 152 -12.38 -0.85 12.44
CA GLU A 152 -12.23 -0.36 13.80
C GLU A 152 -11.01 -0.99 14.47
N THR A 153 -10.30 -0.22 15.28
CA THR A 153 -9.26 -0.72 16.17
C THR A 153 -9.88 -1.23 17.47
N LEU A 154 -9.43 -2.38 17.92
CA LEU A 154 -9.82 -2.94 19.20
C LEU A 154 -8.73 -2.64 20.22
N PHE A 155 -9.15 -2.14 21.38
CA PHE A 155 -8.26 -1.78 22.47
C PHE A 155 -8.40 -2.76 23.63
N SER A 156 -7.36 -2.89 24.43
CA SER A 156 -7.42 -3.61 25.72
C SER A 156 -8.49 -3.01 26.61
N ALA A 157 -8.92 -3.75 27.63
CA ALA A 157 -9.91 -3.27 28.60
C ALA A 157 -9.48 -1.98 29.33
N ALA A 158 -8.18 -1.72 29.42
CA ALA A 158 -7.59 -0.50 29.99
C ALA A 158 -7.50 0.65 28.97
N LEU A 159 -7.80 0.42 27.68
CA LEU A 159 -7.63 1.37 26.56
C LEU A 159 -6.18 1.84 26.37
N GLU A 160 -5.21 1.10 26.88
CA GLU A 160 -3.79 1.45 26.83
C GLU A 160 -3.10 0.87 25.58
N ASP A 161 -3.55 -0.33 25.15
CA ASP A 161 -2.94 -1.03 24.03
C ASP A 161 -3.95 -1.37 22.94
N VAL A 162 -3.53 -1.32 21.69
CA VAL A 162 -4.29 -1.86 20.55
C VAL A 162 -4.10 -3.37 20.53
N VAL A 163 -5.16 -4.12 20.81
CA VAL A 163 -5.13 -5.59 20.86
C VAL A 163 -5.73 -6.25 19.62
N GLY A 164 -6.29 -5.46 18.70
CA GLY A 164 -6.84 -6.03 17.49
C GLY A 164 -7.41 -5.03 16.51
N LEU A 165 -7.85 -5.54 15.37
CA LEU A 165 -8.48 -4.78 14.31
C LEU A 165 -9.72 -5.50 13.81
N LEU A 166 -10.84 -4.79 13.74
CA LEU A 166 -12.07 -5.32 13.14
C LEU A 166 -12.03 -5.08 11.63
N LEU A 167 -12.21 -6.15 10.86
CA LEU A 167 -12.20 -6.12 9.41
C LEU A 167 -13.61 -6.29 8.85
N HIS A 168 -13.90 -5.56 7.77
CA HIS A 168 -15.04 -5.83 6.91
C HIS A 168 -14.53 -6.35 5.57
N ALA A 169 -14.91 -7.58 5.23
CA ALA A 169 -14.71 -8.09 3.88
C ALA A 169 -15.69 -7.38 2.93
N LEU A 170 -15.17 -6.67 1.95
CA LEU A 170 -15.96 -6.10 0.86
C LEU A 170 -16.22 -7.19 -0.17
N TRP A 171 -17.27 -7.99 0.04
CA TRP A 171 -17.68 -8.94 -0.97
C TRP A 171 -18.53 -8.24 -2.04
N PHE A 172 -17.95 -8.06 -3.19
CA PHE A 172 -18.64 -7.71 -4.42
C PHE A 172 -19.37 -8.94 -4.94
N LEU A 173 -20.54 -9.23 -4.42
CA LEU A 173 -21.62 -9.99 -5.04
C LEU A 173 -22.73 -10.24 -3.97
N GLY A 174 -23.61 -9.28 -3.77
CA GLY A 174 -25.00 -9.52 -3.39
C GLY A 174 -25.38 -10.29 -2.12
N HIS A 175 -24.48 -10.68 -1.25
CA HIS A 175 -24.78 -11.40 -0.01
C HIS A 175 -23.92 -10.89 1.16
N GLY A 176 -24.58 -10.46 2.19
CA GLY A 176 -24.20 -10.21 3.58
C GLY A 176 -22.73 -9.98 3.94
N CYS A 177 -22.51 -8.83 4.58
CA CYS A 177 -21.26 -8.46 5.23
C CYS A 177 -20.86 -9.51 6.29
N HIS A 178 -19.78 -10.24 6.08
CA HIS A 178 -19.16 -11.04 7.13
C HIS A 178 -18.05 -10.22 7.77
N ALA A 179 -18.19 -9.95 9.07
CA ALA A 179 -17.14 -9.32 9.86
C ALA A 179 -16.10 -10.38 10.25
N LEU A 180 -14.86 -10.18 9.87
CA LEU A 180 -13.76 -11.05 10.23
C LEU A 180 -12.73 -10.32 11.09
N SER A 181 -12.34 -10.98 12.16
CA SER A 181 -11.13 -10.87 12.96
C SER A 181 -11.08 -9.90 14.11
N THR A 182 -11.01 -10.44 15.31
CA THR A 182 -10.42 -9.82 16.49
C THR A 182 -9.04 -10.46 16.71
N MET A 183 -8.00 -9.66 16.84
CA MET A 183 -6.76 -10.10 17.48
C MET A 183 -7.00 -10.04 18.99
N THR A 184 -6.79 -11.14 19.69
CA THR A 184 -6.80 -11.22 21.17
C THR A 184 -5.49 -11.83 21.61
N GLU A 185 -5.02 -11.39 22.79
CA GLU A 185 -3.88 -12.00 23.49
C GLU A 185 -3.96 -13.52 23.55
#